data_71a7e082b2db6648ea0fcc4c1d57095f
#
_entry.id   71a7e082b2db6648ea0fcc4c1d57095f
#
_cell.length_a   1.000
_cell.length_b   1.000
_cell.length_c   1.000
_cell.angle_alpha   90.00
_cell.angle_beta   90.00
_cell.angle_gamma   90.00
#
_symmetry.space_group_name_H-M   'P 1'
#
loop_
_entity.id
_entity.type
_entity.pdbx_description
1 polymer ?
#
loop_
_entity_poly.entity_id
_entity_poly.type
_entity_poly.pdbx_seq_one_letter_code
_entity_poly.pdbx_strand_id
1 'polypeptide(L)'
;MNATEKDLPQLEESFIEEAERIISQYPVSKRSASLPLLHLWQRHFGFVSPQGVQWIAEKLDLEPIAVEEIATFYPMIRQRPLGHYQFKVCRTLSCALAGSYEIFEYIKKSCKTVNEVGHHVYVSEDGKFSVEFVECLAACGNAPVMMLNEEEWMDVTQTKIDAILNHLIREKRKEEF
;
A
#
# COMPACT_ATOMS: atom_id res chain seq x y z
N MET A 1 26.19 -6.93 2.89
CA MET A 1 25.92 -8.33 3.30
C MET A 1 25.09 -8.90 2.15
N ASN A 2 25.65 -9.82 1.38
CA ASN A 2 24.99 -10.41 0.22
C ASN A 2 23.81 -11.25 0.71
N ALA A 3 22.59 -10.86 0.31
CA ALA A 3 21.43 -11.73 0.43
C ALA A 3 21.68 -12.94 -0.50
N THR A 4 21.88 -14.10 0.11
CA THR A 4 22.12 -15.34 -0.62
C THR A 4 20.80 -15.85 -1.20
N GLU A 5 20.84 -16.56 -2.35
CA GLU A 5 19.70 -17.20 -3.08
C GLU A 5 18.70 -17.98 -2.19
N LYS A 6 18.98 -18.13 -0.90
CA LYS A 6 18.19 -18.91 0.05
C LYS A 6 16.91 -18.23 0.56
N ASP A 7 16.69 -16.93 0.29
CA ASP A 7 15.61 -16.16 0.92
C ASP A 7 14.54 -15.65 -0.09
N LEU A 8 14.59 -16.09 -1.34
CA LEU A 8 13.49 -15.79 -2.28
C LEU A 8 12.27 -16.64 -1.93
N PRO A 9 11.07 -16.03 -1.85
CA PRO A 9 9.84 -16.81 -1.73
C PRO A 9 9.70 -17.73 -2.94
N GLN A 10 9.08 -18.89 -2.75
CA GLN A 10 8.81 -19.80 -3.84
C GLN A 10 7.80 -19.14 -4.78
N LEU A 11 8.25 -18.73 -5.98
CA LEU A 11 7.44 -18.05 -6.97
C LEU A 11 6.63 -19.07 -7.77
N GLU A 12 5.34 -18.85 -7.86
CA GLU A 12 4.44 -19.66 -8.71
C GLU A 12 4.73 -19.40 -10.19
N GLU A 13 4.52 -20.40 -11.02
CA GLU A 13 4.72 -20.30 -12.47
C GLU A 13 3.85 -19.21 -13.09
N SER A 14 2.61 -19.07 -12.63
CA SER A 14 1.67 -18.01 -13.03
C SER A 14 2.20 -16.59 -12.78
N PHE A 15 2.90 -16.39 -11.66
CA PHE A 15 3.54 -15.11 -11.34
C PHE A 15 4.69 -14.79 -12.31
N ILE A 16 5.50 -15.80 -12.63
CA ILE A 16 6.62 -15.65 -13.56
C ILE A 16 6.11 -15.34 -14.97
N GLU A 17 5.09 -16.04 -15.44
CA GLU A 17 4.43 -15.78 -16.72
C GLU A 17 3.85 -14.36 -16.82
N GLU A 18 3.19 -13.88 -15.76
CA GLU A 18 2.67 -12.51 -15.71
C GLU A 18 3.82 -11.49 -15.77
N ALA A 19 4.90 -11.72 -15.06
CA ALA A 19 6.08 -10.86 -15.09
C ALA A 19 6.71 -10.78 -16.50
N GLU A 20 6.90 -11.91 -17.17
CA GLU A 20 7.43 -11.96 -18.54
C GLU A 20 6.48 -11.25 -19.53
N ARG A 21 5.16 -11.42 -19.37
CA ARG A 21 4.17 -10.69 -20.16
C ARG A 21 4.28 -9.18 -19.97
N ILE A 22 4.47 -8.70 -18.73
CA ILE A 22 4.68 -7.28 -18.43
C ILE A 22 5.96 -6.80 -19.13
N ILE A 23 7.09 -7.50 -18.99
CA ILE A 23 8.37 -7.11 -19.60
C ILE A 23 8.24 -7.00 -21.13
N SER A 24 7.52 -7.92 -21.76
CA SER A 24 7.32 -7.94 -23.21
C SER A 24 6.60 -6.70 -23.76
N GLN A 25 5.87 -5.97 -22.91
CA GLN A 25 5.17 -4.72 -23.29
C GLN A 25 6.14 -3.53 -23.43
N TYR A 26 7.39 -3.67 -23.00
CA TYR A 26 8.42 -2.62 -23.03
C TYR A 26 9.63 -3.00 -23.90
N PRO A 27 9.45 -3.17 -25.23
CA PRO A 27 10.50 -3.69 -26.10
C PRO A 27 11.70 -2.74 -26.29
N VAL A 28 11.50 -1.43 -26.07
CA VAL A 28 12.55 -0.42 -26.24
C VAL A 28 13.47 -0.34 -25.02
N SER A 29 12.90 -0.46 -23.82
CA SER A 29 13.65 -0.40 -22.56
C SER A 29 12.98 -1.24 -21.49
N LYS A 30 13.62 -2.32 -21.10
CA LYS A 30 13.15 -3.17 -19.99
C LYS A 30 13.03 -2.40 -18.68
N ARG A 31 13.84 -1.36 -18.46
CA ARG A 31 13.75 -0.50 -17.27
C ARG A 31 12.33 0.07 -17.08
N SER A 32 11.60 0.34 -18.16
CA SER A 32 10.22 0.85 -18.06
C SER A 32 9.25 -0.15 -17.44
N ALA A 33 9.59 -1.43 -17.37
CA ALA A 33 8.81 -2.45 -16.68
C ALA A 33 9.02 -2.46 -15.15
N SER A 34 9.97 -1.68 -14.60
CA SER A 34 10.28 -1.69 -13.16
C SER A 34 9.07 -1.38 -12.29
N LEU A 35 8.36 -0.29 -12.57
CA LEU A 35 7.18 0.10 -11.78
C LEU A 35 6.03 -0.91 -11.89
N PRO A 36 5.64 -1.40 -13.08
CA PRO A 36 4.67 -2.48 -13.19
C PRO A 36 5.05 -3.77 -12.46
N LEU A 37 6.35 -4.15 -12.46
CA LEU A 37 6.81 -5.33 -11.73
C LEU A 37 6.81 -5.12 -10.22
N LEU A 38 7.12 -3.91 -9.73
CA LEU A 38 6.98 -3.54 -8.32
C LEU A 38 5.51 -3.66 -7.87
N HIS A 39 4.57 -3.22 -8.70
CA HIS A 39 3.14 -3.40 -8.43
C HIS A 39 2.72 -4.88 -8.46
N LEU A 40 3.22 -5.67 -9.41
CA LEU A 40 2.95 -7.11 -9.47
C LEU A 40 3.45 -7.79 -8.19
N TRP A 41 4.69 -7.52 -7.79
CA TRP A 41 5.28 -8.05 -6.57
C TRP A 41 4.47 -7.68 -5.33
N GLN A 42 4.12 -6.38 -5.20
CA GLN A 42 3.33 -5.90 -4.07
C GLN A 42 1.93 -6.53 -3.99
N ARG A 43 1.25 -6.72 -5.12
CA ARG A 43 -0.06 -7.41 -5.15
C ARG A 43 0.03 -8.85 -4.65
N HIS A 44 1.13 -9.53 -4.93
CA HIS A 44 1.31 -10.93 -4.58
C HIS A 44 1.80 -11.12 -3.15
N PHE A 45 2.72 -10.28 -2.70
CA PHE A 45 3.40 -10.41 -1.39
C PHE A 45 2.98 -9.34 -0.37
N GLY A 46 2.11 -8.41 -0.72
CA GLY A 46 1.62 -7.33 0.15
C GLY A 46 2.56 -6.13 0.26
N PHE A 47 3.86 -6.31 0.05
CA PHE A 47 4.88 -5.25 0.04
C PHE A 47 6.09 -5.67 -0.78
N VAL A 48 6.95 -4.71 -1.12
CA VAL A 48 8.20 -4.95 -1.86
C VAL A 48 9.33 -5.15 -0.85
N SER A 49 9.81 -6.38 -0.73
CA SER A 49 10.96 -6.72 0.10
C SER A 49 12.29 -6.44 -0.64
N PRO A 50 13.44 -6.38 0.06
CA PRO A 50 14.76 -6.32 -0.58
C PRO A 50 14.99 -7.46 -1.59
N GLN A 51 14.45 -8.65 -1.31
CA GLN A 51 14.50 -9.79 -2.22
C GLN A 51 13.68 -9.53 -3.48
N GLY A 52 12.52 -8.85 -3.37
CA GLY A 52 11.72 -8.43 -4.52
C GLY A 52 12.44 -7.43 -5.41
N VAL A 53 13.13 -6.47 -4.80
CA VAL A 53 13.98 -5.51 -5.53
C VAL A 53 15.08 -6.23 -6.29
N GLN A 54 15.79 -7.16 -5.63
CA GLN A 54 16.84 -7.94 -6.25
C GLN A 54 16.33 -8.77 -7.44
N TRP A 55 15.23 -9.50 -7.23
CA TRP A 55 14.62 -10.33 -8.28
C TRP A 55 14.18 -9.50 -9.51
N ILE A 56 13.55 -8.34 -9.27
CA ILE A 56 13.13 -7.44 -10.36
C ILE A 56 14.34 -6.90 -11.11
N ALA A 57 15.40 -6.52 -10.41
CA ALA A 57 16.63 -6.03 -11.01
C ALA A 57 17.28 -7.09 -11.93
N GLU A 58 17.38 -8.34 -11.46
CA GLU A 58 17.89 -9.47 -12.25
C GLU A 58 17.05 -9.74 -13.50
N LYS A 59 15.71 -9.72 -13.38
CA LYS A 59 14.80 -9.90 -14.53
C LYS A 59 14.95 -8.82 -15.59
N LEU A 60 15.27 -7.60 -15.18
CA LEU A 60 15.39 -6.45 -16.07
C LEU A 60 16.82 -6.17 -16.54
N ASP A 61 17.81 -6.93 -16.06
CA ASP A 61 19.25 -6.68 -16.27
C ASP A 61 19.64 -5.27 -15.80
N LEU A 62 19.26 -4.93 -14.57
CA LEU A 62 19.53 -3.65 -13.91
C LEU A 62 20.31 -3.87 -12.61
N GLU A 63 21.01 -2.83 -12.16
CA GLU A 63 21.53 -2.80 -10.81
C GLU A 63 20.38 -2.65 -9.80
N PRO A 64 20.41 -3.35 -8.64
CA PRO A 64 19.33 -3.28 -7.62
C PRO A 64 18.98 -1.86 -7.20
N ILE A 65 19.98 -0.97 -7.12
CA ILE A 65 19.78 0.44 -6.75
C ILE A 65 18.83 1.16 -7.72
N ALA A 66 18.83 0.80 -9.01
CA ALA A 66 17.95 1.43 -9.99
C ALA A 66 16.47 1.05 -9.79
N VAL A 67 16.19 -0.12 -9.21
CA VAL A 67 14.85 -0.55 -8.83
C VAL A 67 14.46 0.06 -7.48
N GLU A 68 15.41 0.11 -6.52
CA GLU A 68 15.22 0.73 -5.21
C GLU A 68 14.88 2.22 -5.31
N GLU A 69 15.52 2.97 -6.22
CA GLU A 69 15.17 4.36 -6.53
C GLU A 69 13.70 4.52 -6.88
N ILE A 70 13.15 3.62 -7.70
CA ILE A 70 11.75 3.65 -8.09
C ILE A 70 10.85 3.26 -6.91
N ALA A 71 11.21 2.21 -6.17
CA ALA A 71 10.46 1.74 -5.02
C ALA A 71 10.36 2.80 -3.90
N THR A 72 11.40 3.60 -3.71
CA THR A 72 11.43 4.68 -2.71
C THR A 72 10.80 5.97 -3.20
N PHE A 73 10.81 6.22 -4.51
CA PHE A 73 10.23 7.43 -5.10
C PHE A 73 8.70 7.41 -5.11
N TYR A 74 8.09 6.25 -5.43
CA TYR A 74 6.63 6.14 -5.55
C TYR A 74 5.99 5.77 -4.21
N PRO A 75 5.21 6.67 -3.56
CA PRO A 75 4.68 6.44 -2.21
C PRO A 75 3.66 5.31 -2.13
N MET A 76 3.07 4.86 -3.26
CA MET A 76 2.18 3.70 -3.29
C MET A 76 2.94 2.37 -3.24
N ILE A 77 4.26 2.36 -3.45
CA ILE A 77 5.09 1.16 -3.30
C ILE A 77 5.46 1.01 -1.83
N ARG A 78 5.03 -0.08 -1.22
CA ARG A 78 5.22 -0.37 0.19
C ARG A 78 6.47 -1.21 0.40
N GLN A 79 7.38 -0.75 1.23
CA GLN A 79 8.62 -1.47 1.60
C GLN A 79 8.46 -2.26 2.90
N ARG A 80 7.28 -2.19 3.52
CA ARG A 80 6.93 -2.87 4.77
C ARG A 80 5.48 -3.32 4.73
N PRO A 81 5.12 -4.40 5.43
CA PRO A 81 3.74 -4.82 5.54
C PRO A 81 2.89 -3.76 6.24
N LEU A 82 1.70 -3.54 5.71
CA LEU A 82 0.66 -2.70 6.29
C LEU A 82 -0.49 -3.55 6.84
N GLY A 83 -1.48 -2.89 7.44
CA GLY A 83 -2.70 -3.55 7.87
C GLY A 83 -3.52 -4.09 6.68
N HIS A 84 -4.31 -5.13 6.93
CA HIS A 84 -5.23 -5.68 5.94
C HIS A 84 -6.23 -4.62 5.44
N TYR A 85 -6.75 -3.78 6.36
CA TYR A 85 -7.57 -2.62 6.05
C TYR A 85 -6.73 -1.35 6.15
N GLN A 86 -6.50 -0.69 5.02
CA GLN A 86 -5.63 0.47 4.88
C GLN A 86 -6.46 1.74 4.72
N PHE A 87 -6.48 2.59 5.75
CA PHE A 87 -7.09 3.92 5.70
C PHE A 87 -6.05 4.92 5.19
N LYS A 88 -6.31 5.50 4.02
CA LYS A 88 -5.46 6.50 3.36
C LYS A 88 -6.21 7.83 3.39
N VAL A 89 -5.83 8.75 4.27
CA VAL A 89 -6.55 10.02 4.51
C VAL A 89 -5.87 11.15 3.78
N CYS A 90 -6.60 11.87 2.94
CA CYS A 90 -6.09 13.03 2.22
C CYS A 90 -5.73 14.16 3.19
N ARG A 91 -4.49 14.69 3.09
CA ARG A 91 -3.99 15.77 3.94
C ARG A 91 -3.90 17.15 3.26
N THR A 92 -4.27 17.23 1.97
CA THR A 92 -4.13 18.48 1.21
C THR A 92 -5.16 19.52 1.63
N LEU A 93 -4.93 20.76 1.27
CA LEU A 93 -5.55 21.96 1.83
C LEU A 93 -7.06 21.87 2.05
N SER A 94 -7.84 21.51 1.03
CA SER A 94 -9.30 21.43 1.16
C SER A 94 -9.74 20.40 2.20
N CYS A 95 -9.13 19.21 2.19
CA CYS A 95 -9.41 18.16 3.17
C CYS A 95 -8.93 18.54 4.57
N ALA A 96 -7.77 19.19 4.69
CA ALA A 96 -7.26 19.70 5.97
C ALA A 96 -8.21 20.71 6.59
N LEU A 97 -8.70 21.67 5.80
CA LEU A 97 -9.69 22.67 6.25
C LEU A 97 -11.06 22.04 6.59
N ALA A 98 -11.40 20.93 5.95
CA ALA A 98 -12.63 20.19 6.22
C ALA A 98 -12.50 19.16 7.37
N GLY A 99 -11.36 19.11 8.08
CA GLY A 99 -11.20 18.27 9.26
C GLY A 99 -10.57 16.89 9.02
N SER A 100 -9.79 16.71 7.95
CA SER A 100 -9.16 15.40 7.67
C SER A 100 -8.13 14.99 8.73
N TYR A 101 -7.49 15.92 9.41
CA TYR A 101 -6.55 15.63 10.50
C TYR A 101 -7.28 15.05 11.73
N GLU A 102 -8.45 15.56 12.06
CA GLU A 102 -9.30 15.04 13.12
C GLU A 102 -9.82 13.64 12.77
N ILE A 103 -10.19 13.40 11.51
CA ILE A 103 -10.57 12.08 11.00
C ILE A 103 -9.39 11.10 11.11
N PHE A 104 -8.19 11.51 10.73
CA PHE A 104 -6.99 10.68 10.85
C PHE A 104 -6.74 10.24 12.32
N GLU A 105 -6.73 11.19 13.25
CA GLU A 105 -6.53 10.88 14.67
C GLU A 105 -7.67 10.02 15.23
N TYR A 106 -8.90 10.23 14.76
CA TYR A 106 -10.04 9.41 15.16
C TYR A 106 -9.86 7.95 14.70
N ILE A 107 -9.48 7.71 13.43
CA ILE A 107 -9.21 6.37 12.92
C ILE A 107 -8.06 5.73 13.68
N LYS A 108 -6.95 6.47 13.86
CA LYS A 108 -5.77 6.01 14.60
C LYS A 108 -6.13 5.49 15.99
N LYS A 109 -6.95 6.23 16.72
CA LYS A 109 -7.43 5.86 18.05
C LYS A 109 -8.37 4.66 18.00
N SER A 110 -9.36 4.68 17.10
CA SER A 110 -10.40 3.65 16.99
C SER A 110 -9.85 2.30 16.57
N CYS A 111 -8.87 2.30 15.67
CA CYS A 111 -8.19 1.09 15.18
C CYS A 111 -6.96 0.67 16.01
N LYS A 112 -6.61 1.43 17.05
CA LYS A 112 -5.41 1.21 17.89
C LYS A 112 -4.13 1.07 17.06
N THR A 113 -3.98 1.91 16.03
CA THR A 113 -2.80 1.92 15.16
C THR A 113 -1.69 2.72 15.84
N VAL A 114 -0.91 2.07 16.68
CA VAL A 114 0.09 2.69 17.56
C VAL A 114 1.52 2.55 17.05
N ASN A 115 1.80 1.53 16.22
CA ASN A 115 3.14 1.27 15.70
C ASN A 115 3.41 2.11 14.47
N GLU A 116 4.28 3.10 14.57
CA GLU A 116 4.73 3.89 13.43
C GLU A 116 5.76 3.09 12.62
N VAL A 117 5.40 2.75 11.38
CA VAL A 117 6.25 1.96 10.47
C VAL A 117 6.84 2.80 9.33
N GLY A 118 6.47 4.05 9.24
CA GLY A 118 6.94 5.03 8.27
C GLY A 118 6.46 6.43 8.65
N HIS A 119 6.87 7.44 7.92
CA HIS A 119 6.49 8.82 8.22
C HIS A 119 4.96 9.00 8.11
N HIS A 120 4.30 9.16 9.28
CA HIS A 120 2.84 9.22 9.42
C HIS A 120 2.09 7.97 8.91
N VAL A 121 2.73 6.78 8.96
CA VAL A 121 2.12 5.49 8.66
C VAL A 121 2.07 4.66 9.93
N TYR A 122 0.89 4.33 10.40
CA TYR A 122 0.68 3.63 11.67
C TYR A 122 -0.06 2.32 11.43
N VAL A 123 0.37 1.26 12.12
CA VAL A 123 -0.21 -0.09 12.02
C VAL A 123 -0.69 -0.54 13.40
N SER A 124 -1.81 -1.25 13.46
CA SER A 124 -2.30 -1.89 14.69
C SER A 124 -1.42 -3.08 15.08
N GLU A 125 -1.35 -3.40 16.38
CA GLU A 125 -0.53 -4.51 16.88
C GLU A 125 -0.91 -5.87 16.28
N ASP A 126 -2.20 -6.04 15.97
CA ASP A 126 -2.72 -7.28 15.35
C ASP A 126 -2.55 -7.31 13.82
N GLY A 127 -1.92 -6.30 13.23
CA GLY A 127 -1.72 -6.18 11.78
C GLY A 127 -3.02 -6.00 10.98
N LYS A 128 -4.15 -5.76 11.63
CA LYS A 128 -5.45 -5.69 10.97
C LYS A 128 -5.68 -4.36 10.25
N PHE A 129 -5.29 -3.27 10.90
CA PHE A 129 -5.52 -1.92 10.40
C PHE A 129 -4.22 -1.16 10.20
N SER A 130 -4.21 -0.32 9.19
CA SER A 130 -3.23 0.76 9.08
C SER A 130 -3.92 2.06 8.73
N VAL A 131 -3.31 3.18 9.14
CA VAL A 131 -3.74 4.53 8.78
C VAL A 131 -2.53 5.36 8.37
N GLU A 132 -2.68 6.09 7.29
CA GLU A 132 -1.65 6.99 6.77
C GLU A 132 -2.26 8.26 6.18
N PHE A 133 -1.45 9.31 6.14
CA PHE A 133 -1.77 10.45 5.30
C PHE A 133 -1.32 10.21 3.87
N VAL A 134 -2.19 10.58 2.92
CA VAL A 134 -1.85 10.60 1.50
C VAL A 134 -2.02 12.00 0.91
N GLU A 135 -1.41 12.22 -0.25
CA GLU A 135 -1.58 13.45 -1.00
C GLU A 135 -2.99 13.54 -1.61
N CYS A 136 -3.24 14.57 -2.44
CA CYS A 136 -4.57 14.84 -2.97
C CYS A 136 -5.19 13.66 -3.73
N LEU A 137 -6.40 13.28 -3.32
CA LEU A 137 -7.23 12.26 -3.97
C LEU A 137 -8.18 12.84 -5.05
N ALA A 138 -8.01 14.13 -5.39
CA ALA A 138 -8.70 14.84 -6.47
C ALA A 138 -10.22 15.01 -6.31
N ALA A 139 -10.83 14.73 -5.16
CA ALA A 139 -12.26 14.89 -4.88
C ALA A 139 -12.54 16.04 -3.91
N CYS A 140 -11.88 17.21 -4.08
CA CYS A 140 -11.89 18.34 -3.16
C CYS A 140 -13.27 18.94 -2.89
N GLY A 141 -14.24 18.77 -3.80
CA GLY A 141 -15.63 19.24 -3.61
C GLY A 141 -16.40 18.47 -2.54
N ASN A 142 -15.92 17.29 -2.15
CA ASN A 142 -16.55 16.39 -1.18
C ASN A 142 -15.60 16.08 -0.01
N ALA A 143 -14.84 17.09 0.40
CA ALA A 143 -13.88 16.97 1.51
C ALA A 143 -14.58 16.82 2.87
N PRO A 144 -14.01 16.07 3.85
CA PRO A 144 -12.76 15.32 3.76
C PRO A 144 -12.89 14.03 2.96
N VAL A 145 -11.81 13.63 2.29
CA VAL A 145 -11.76 12.42 1.44
C VAL A 145 -10.72 11.45 1.98
N MET A 146 -11.03 10.17 1.92
CA MET A 146 -10.09 9.08 2.23
C MET A 146 -10.29 7.92 1.27
N MET A 147 -9.34 6.98 1.25
CA MET A 147 -9.56 5.65 0.69
C MET A 147 -9.52 4.61 1.82
N LEU A 148 -10.32 3.56 1.67
CA LEU A 148 -10.19 2.31 2.42
C LEU A 148 -9.79 1.23 1.42
N ASN A 149 -8.57 0.74 1.53
CA ASN A 149 -7.92 -0.06 0.50
C ASN A 149 -7.95 0.67 -0.86
N GLU A 150 -8.75 0.18 -1.83
CA GLU A 150 -8.89 0.78 -3.16
C GLU A 150 -10.24 1.51 -3.34
N GLU A 151 -11.08 1.57 -2.29
CA GLU A 151 -12.38 2.23 -2.32
C GLU A 151 -12.30 3.66 -1.82
N GLU A 152 -12.81 4.60 -2.59
CA GLU A 152 -12.84 6.03 -2.25
C GLU A 152 -14.09 6.38 -1.41
N TRP A 153 -13.86 7.15 -0.34
CA TRP A 153 -14.89 7.63 0.59
C TRP A 153 -14.85 9.14 0.69
N MET A 154 -15.98 9.77 0.40
CA MET A 154 -16.17 11.22 0.40
C MET A 154 -16.99 11.68 1.60
N ASP A 155 -16.92 13.00 1.91
CA ASP A 155 -17.66 13.63 3.03
C ASP A 155 -17.50 12.80 4.32
N VAL A 156 -16.25 12.43 4.64
CA VAL A 156 -15.93 11.51 5.71
C VAL A 156 -16.18 12.17 7.06
N THR A 157 -16.96 11.48 7.90
CA THR A 157 -17.27 11.89 9.27
C THR A 157 -16.93 10.75 10.25
N GLN A 158 -16.82 11.07 11.55
CA GLN A 158 -16.62 10.05 12.58
C GLN A 158 -17.73 8.99 12.53
N THR A 159 -18.98 9.39 12.31
CA THR A 159 -20.12 8.48 12.17
C THR A 159 -19.95 7.51 11.00
N LYS A 160 -19.43 8.01 9.84
CA LYS A 160 -19.11 7.13 8.70
C LYS A 160 -18.00 6.14 9.05
N ILE A 161 -16.95 6.60 9.75
CA ILE A 161 -15.88 5.70 10.22
C ILE A 161 -16.42 4.62 11.13
N ASP A 162 -17.29 4.96 12.11
CA ASP A 162 -17.91 3.99 13.00
C ASP A 162 -18.75 2.96 12.24
N ALA A 163 -19.51 3.39 11.24
CA ALA A 163 -20.30 2.50 10.38
C ALA A 163 -19.38 1.51 9.62
N ILE A 164 -18.29 2.01 9.03
CA ILE A 164 -17.29 1.19 8.34
C ILE A 164 -16.67 0.18 9.30
N LEU A 165 -16.18 0.60 10.46
CA LEU A 165 -15.54 -0.29 11.43
C LEU A 165 -16.49 -1.37 11.94
N ASN A 166 -17.77 -1.00 12.20
CA ASN A 166 -18.79 -1.96 12.59
C ASN A 166 -19.09 -3.00 11.49
N HIS A 167 -19.05 -2.58 10.22
CA HIS A 167 -19.22 -3.49 9.08
C HIS A 167 -18.04 -4.48 8.99
N LEU A 168 -16.81 -4.00 9.02
CA LEU A 168 -15.59 -4.81 8.95
C LEU A 168 -15.47 -5.82 10.10
N ILE A 169 -15.95 -5.47 11.30
CA ILE A 169 -15.97 -6.38 12.45
C ILE A 169 -17.01 -7.49 12.25
N ARG A 170 -18.15 -7.18 11.62
CA ARG A 170 -19.22 -8.17 11.36
C ARG A 170 -18.90 -9.14 10.25
N GLU A 171 -18.20 -8.72 9.20
CA GLU A 171 -17.79 -9.60 8.11
C GLU A 171 -16.85 -10.70 8.60
N LYS A 172 -15.85 -10.36 9.41
CA LYS A 172 -14.93 -11.34 9.99
C LYS A 172 -15.64 -12.44 10.80
N ARG A 173 -16.73 -12.11 11.49
CA ARG A 173 -17.52 -13.12 12.21
C ARG A 173 -18.23 -14.12 11.31
N LYS A 174 -18.40 -13.83 10.01
CA LYS A 174 -19.02 -14.74 9.04
C LYS A 174 -18.01 -15.65 8.36
N GLU A 175 -16.73 -15.25 8.33
CA GLU A 175 -15.65 -16.08 7.76
C GLU A 175 -15.08 -17.08 8.77
N GLU A 176 -15.34 -16.90 10.07
CA GLU A 176 -14.90 -17.79 11.16
C GLU A 176 -15.93 -18.90 11.49
N PHE A 177 -17.08 -18.98 10.78
CA PHE A 177 -18.11 -20.02 10.88
C PHE A 177 -18.35 -20.69 9.53
#